data_3b98c51049d17447668274fed0fb54f9
#
_entry.id   3b98c51049d17447668274fed0fb54f9
#
_cell.length_a   1.000
_cell.length_b   1.000
_cell.length_c   1.000
_cell.angle_alpha   90.00
_cell.angle_beta   90.00
_cell.angle_gamma   90.00
#
_symmetry.space_group_name_H-M   'P 1'
#
loop_
_entity.id
_entity.type
_entity.pdbx_description
1 polymer ?
#
loop_
_entity_poly.entity_id
_entity_poly.type
_entity_poly.pdbx_seq_one_letter_code
_entity_poly.pdbx_strand_id
1 'polypeptide(L)'
;VTQVIFEFNQKVTPEVVHSSTQVTTAGVSRQVTNSYVSDDQGHVVYYDNSKYVTLELSLPSYNRYNMGGNAEPMYFNLSTWTNQWLESYMVSMKDLSVVAEGSSQSQMVSSEQDAINNRLMPTTEVFDERGQVGNMQYAAYSAQTGTGNSTKPLIVWLHGIGERGTDMNIPLLSNDVYALT
;
A
#
# COMPACT_ATOMS: atom_id res chain seq x y z
N VAL A 1 0.84 -0.50 -5.40
CA VAL A 1 -0.20 -0.94 -4.45
C VAL A 1 -0.39 -2.44 -4.59
N THR A 2 -0.17 -3.17 -3.50
CA THR A 2 -0.29 -4.63 -3.44
C THR A 2 -1.52 -5.12 -2.69
N GLN A 3 -2.11 -4.24 -1.89
CA GLN A 3 -3.29 -4.54 -1.09
C GLN A 3 -4.25 -3.37 -1.11
N VAL A 4 -5.54 -3.67 -1.07
CA VAL A 4 -6.63 -2.71 -0.85
C VAL A 4 -7.50 -3.24 0.28
N ILE A 5 -7.80 -2.38 1.24
CA ILE A 5 -8.63 -2.70 2.40
C ILE A 5 -9.98 -2.01 2.21
N PHE A 6 -11.05 -2.79 2.19
CA PHE A 6 -12.41 -2.28 2.13
C PHE A 6 -13.06 -2.33 3.51
N GLU A 7 -13.64 -1.22 3.94
CA GLU A 7 -14.45 -1.15 5.16
C GLU A 7 -15.92 -1.31 4.82
N PHE A 8 -16.58 -2.22 5.53
CA PHE A 8 -18.00 -2.50 5.42
C PHE A 8 -18.77 -1.88 6.59
N ASN A 9 -20.05 -1.62 6.39
CA ASN A 9 -20.92 -1.10 7.45
C ASN A 9 -21.26 -2.16 8.52
N GLN A 10 -20.98 -3.43 8.27
CA GLN A 10 -21.17 -4.56 9.18
C GLN A 10 -20.03 -5.55 9.04
N LYS A 11 -19.91 -6.46 9.99
CA LYS A 11 -18.92 -7.54 9.92
C LYS A 11 -19.28 -8.54 8.80
N VAL A 12 -18.28 -8.93 8.04
CA VAL A 12 -18.41 -9.85 6.91
C VAL A 12 -17.24 -10.83 6.87
N THR A 13 -17.43 -11.90 6.11
CA THR A 13 -16.36 -12.82 5.70
C THR A 13 -16.38 -12.90 4.19
N PRO A 14 -15.26 -12.64 3.48
CA PRO A 14 -15.19 -12.86 2.05
C PRO A 14 -15.19 -14.36 1.78
N GLU A 15 -15.84 -14.75 0.71
CA GLU A 15 -15.66 -16.10 0.17
C GLU A 15 -14.32 -16.16 -0.56
N VAL A 16 -13.86 -17.38 -0.83
CA VAL A 16 -12.62 -17.60 -1.57
C VAL A 16 -12.66 -16.82 -2.89
N VAL A 17 -11.55 -16.20 -3.24
CA VAL A 17 -11.40 -15.35 -4.44
C VAL A 17 -12.02 -16.03 -5.65
N HIS A 18 -13.09 -15.43 -6.14
CA HIS A 18 -13.66 -15.80 -7.41
C HIS A 18 -12.94 -15.08 -8.53
N SER A 19 -12.73 -15.77 -9.64
CA SER A 19 -12.17 -15.18 -10.87
C SER A 19 -13.01 -14.00 -11.41
N SER A 20 -14.23 -13.82 -10.89
CA SER A 20 -15.14 -12.73 -11.24
C SER A 20 -14.85 -11.43 -10.47
N THR A 21 -14.22 -11.48 -9.30
CA THR A 21 -13.91 -10.26 -8.53
C THR A 21 -12.92 -9.40 -9.29
N GLN A 22 -13.33 -8.17 -9.59
CA GLN A 22 -12.55 -7.22 -10.36
C GLN A 22 -12.20 -6.02 -9.47
N VAL A 23 -10.94 -5.60 -9.52
CA VAL A 23 -10.48 -4.39 -8.86
C VAL A 23 -9.82 -3.49 -9.89
N THR A 24 -10.09 -2.19 -9.82
CA THR A 24 -9.30 -1.19 -10.54
C THR A 24 -8.66 -0.22 -9.56
N THR A 25 -7.44 0.16 -9.84
CA THR A 25 -6.73 1.20 -9.09
C THR A 25 -6.27 2.27 -10.07
N ALA A 26 -6.66 3.52 -9.85
CA ALA A 26 -6.42 4.64 -10.77
C ALA A 26 -6.88 4.32 -12.22
N GLY A 27 -8.01 3.61 -12.37
CA GLY A 27 -8.55 3.21 -13.67
C GLY A 27 -7.87 1.99 -14.32
N VAL A 28 -6.86 1.40 -13.69
CA VAL A 28 -6.13 0.22 -14.21
C VAL A 28 -6.69 -1.04 -13.57
N SER A 29 -7.07 -2.02 -14.40
CA SER A 29 -7.54 -3.32 -13.93
C SER A 29 -6.42 -4.08 -13.22
N ARG A 30 -6.75 -4.67 -12.06
CA ARG A 30 -5.83 -5.42 -11.21
C ARG A 30 -6.36 -6.83 -11.00
N GLN A 31 -5.48 -7.79 -11.04
CA GLN A 31 -5.82 -9.17 -10.69
C GLN A 31 -5.84 -9.32 -9.17
N VAL A 32 -6.95 -9.79 -8.63
CA VAL A 32 -7.05 -10.19 -7.22
C VAL A 32 -6.44 -11.58 -7.07
N THR A 33 -5.48 -11.71 -6.17
CA THR A 33 -4.76 -12.96 -5.91
C THR A 33 -5.23 -13.64 -4.63
N ASN A 34 -5.75 -12.84 -3.68
CA ASN A 34 -6.24 -13.35 -2.42
C ASN A 34 -7.27 -12.39 -1.81
N SER A 35 -8.12 -12.89 -0.90
CA SER A 35 -9.01 -12.09 -0.08
C SER A 35 -9.13 -12.71 1.32
N TYR A 36 -9.16 -11.87 2.34
CA TYR A 36 -9.30 -12.32 3.72
C TYR A 36 -9.87 -11.24 4.63
N VAL A 37 -10.40 -11.70 5.77
CA VAL A 37 -10.81 -10.82 6.87
C VAL A 37 -9.57 -10.21 7.51
N SER A 38 -9.58 -8.91 7.71
CA SER A 38 -8.45 -8.18 8.29
C SER A 38 -8.89 -7.20 9.37
N ASP A 39 -7.91 -6.58 10.02
CA ASP A 39 -8.08 -5.32 10.73
C ASP A 39 -7.96 -4.12 9.76
N ASP A 40 -8.01 -2.91 10.28
CA ASP A 40 -7.89 -1.67 9.54
C ASP A 40 -6.46 -1.41 9.00
N GLN A 41 -5.48 -2.21 9.44
CA GLN A 41 -4.09 -2.19 8.98
C GLN A 41 -3.79 -3.28 7.94
N GLY A 42 -4.78 -4.14 7.64
CA GLY A 42 -4.61 -5.24 6.71
C GLY A 42 -4.02 -6.51 7.30
N HIS A 43 -3.87 -6.59 8.63
CA HIS A 43 -3.43 -7.84 9.27
C HIS A 43 -4.56 -8.84 9.32
N VAL A 44 -4.24 -10.09 9.03
CA VAL A 44 -5.23 -11.19 9.05
C VAL A 44 -5.87 -11.33 10.42
N VAL A 45 -7.19 -11.36 10.46
CA VAL A 45 -7.96 -11.70 11.64
C VAL A 45 -8.37 -13.18 11.54
N TYR A 46 -7.87 -13.99 12.47
CA TYR A 46 -8.18 -15.40 12.53
C TYR A 46 -9.41 -15.64 13.40
N TYR A 47 -10.30 -16.52 12.95
CA TYR A 47 -11.46 -17.04 13.70
C TYR A 47 -12.55 -16.01 14.03
N ASP A 48 -12.57 -14.87 13.37
CA ASP A 48 -13.62 -13.86 13.58
C ASP A 48 -14.02 -13.20 12.26
N ASN A 49 -15.18 -12.55 12.28
CA ASN A 49 -15.62 -11.66 11.22
C ASN A 49 -15.12 -10.25 11.52
N SER A 50 -14.83 -9.47 10.50
CA SER A 50 -14.45 -8.08 10.64
C SER A 50 -15.25 -7.19 9.70
N LYS A 51 -15.23 -5.90 9.97
CA LYS A 51 -15.70 -4.89 8.99
C LYS A 51 -14.72 -4.67 7.86
N TYR A 52 -13.50 -5.19 7.99
CA TYR A 52 -12.44 -4.98 7.00
C TYR A 52 -12.15 -6.26 6.23
N VAL A 53 -12.07 -6.10 4.93
CA VAL A 53 -11.65 -7.15 4.00
C VAL A 53 -10.47 -6.63 3.20
N THR A 54 -9.37 -7.34 3.24
CA THR A 54 -8.20 -7.07 2.42
C THR A 54 -8.24 -7.92 1.16
N LEU A 55 -8.04 -7.26 0.03
CA LEU A 55 -7.79 -7.89 -1.25
C LEU A 55 -6.32 -7.71 -1.62
N GLU A 56 -5.62 -8.81 -1.87
CA GLU A 56 -4.26 -8.79 -2.39
C GLU A 56 -4.31 -8.69 -3.92
N LEU A 57 -3.48 -7.83 -4.46
CA LEU A 57 -3.45 -7.53 -5.88
C LEU A 57 -2.10 -7.92 -6.49
N SER A 58 -2.12 -8.55 -7.65
CA SER A 58 -0.90 -8.76 -8.41
C SER A 58 -0.26 -7.42 -8.77
N LEU A 59 1.06 -7.36 -8.77
CA LEU A 59 1.77 -6.21 -9.31
C LEU A 59 1.46 -6.08 -10.80
N PRO A 60 1.10 -4.89 -11.30
CA PRO A 60 0.93 -4.69 -12.72
C PRO A 60 2.28 -4.90 -13.42
N SER A 61 2.24 -5.51 -14.59
CA SER A 61 3.45 -5.64 -15.40
C SER A 61 4.00 -4.26 -15.68
N TYR A 62 5.23 -4.00 -15.23
CA TYR A 62 5.91 -2.76 -15.52
C TYR A 62 6.16 -2.66 -17.03
N ASN A 63 5.46 -1.75 -17.68
CA ASN A 63 5.75 -1.41 -19.07
C ASN A 63 6.55 -0.11 -19.07
N ARG A 64 7.83 -0.20 -19.40
CA ARG A 64 8.75 0.94 -19.50
C ARG A 64 8.23 2.08 -20.38
N TYR A 65 7.30 1.82 -21.27
CA TYR A 65 6.74 2.78 -22.22
C TYR A 65 5.41 3.40 -21.77
N ASN A 66 4.77 2.85 -20.72
CA ASN A 66 3.53 3.40 -20.17
C ASN A 66 3.84 4.39 -19.04
N MET A 67 4.45 5.51 -19.39
CA MET A 67 4.74 6.60 -18.44
C MET A 67 3.49 7.32 -17.90
N GLY A 68 2.30 6.81 -18.10
CA GLY A 68 1.07 7.47 -17.67
C GLY A 68 -0.08 6.55 -17.30
N GLY A 69 0.12 5.24 -17.32
CA GLY A 69 -0.93 4.25 -16.99
C GLY A 69 -0.63 3.48 -15.72
N ASN A 70 -0.11 4.15 -14.70
CA ASN A 70 0.31 3.48 -13.49
C ASN A 70 -0.89 3.23 -12.58
N ALA A 71 -1.08 1.97 -12.23
CA ALA A 71 -1.92 1.59 -11.09
C ALA A 71 -1.35 2.10 -9.75
N GLU A 72 -0.26 2.83 -9.80
CA GLU A 72 0.47 3.33 -8.65
C GLU A 72 -0.09 4.67 -8.16
N PRO A 73 -0.03 4.94 -6.86
CA PRO A 73 -0.54 6.19 -6.28
C PRO A 73 0.41 7.38 -6.47
N MET A 74 1.50 7.20 -7.21
CA MET A 74 2.52 8.23 -7.47
C MET A 74 2.78 8.39 -8.97
N TYR A 75 3.21 9.59 -9.34
CA TYR A 75 3.69 9.89 -10.68
C TYR A 75 4.92 10.79 -10.62
N PHE A 76 5.77 10.74 -11.64
CA PHE A 76 6.92 11.63 -11.76
C PHE A 76 6.52 12.91 -12.50
N ASN A 77 6.64 14.05 -11.82
CA ASN A 77 6.36 15.36 -12.40
C ASN A 77 7.63 15.91 -13.06
N LEU A 78 7.63 15.99 -14.40
CA LEU A 78 8.76 16.47 -15.17
C LEU A 78 9.05 17.97 -14.98
N SER A 79 8.07 18.77 -14.53
CA SER A 79 8.28 20.21 -14.30
C SER A 79 9.04 20.49 -13.01
N THR A 80 8.81 19.68 -11.99
CA THR A 80 9.46 19.79 -10.68
C THR A 80 10.60 18.80 -10.47
N TRP A 81 10.70 17.81 -11.35
CA TRP A 81 11.63 16.68 -11.23
C TRP A 81 11.48 15.93 -9.88
N THR A 82 10.23 15.70 -9.50
CA THR A 82 9.89 15.00 -8.27
C THR A 82 8.78 13.99 -8.50
N ASN A 83 8.80 12.89 -7.76
CA ASN A 83 7.64 12.04 -7.62
C ASN A 83 6.63 12.71 -6.68
N GLN A 84 5.37 12.61 -7.04
CA GLN A 84 4.26 13.22 -6.31
C GLN A 84 3.14 12.22 -6.15
N TRP A 85 2.42 12.30 -5.04
CA TRP A 85 1.19 11.56 -4.87
C TRP A 85 0.12 12.03 -5.84
N LEU A 86 -0.66 11.10 -6.37
CA LEU A 86 -1.91 11.44 -7.04
C LEU A 86 -2.87 12.04 -6.00
N GLU A 87 -3.39 13.23 -6.26
CA GLU A 87 -4.33 13.92 -5.37
C GLU A 87 -5.64 13.14 -5.20
N SER A 88 -6.10 12.50 -6.28
CA SER A 88 -7.29 11.66 -6.28
C SER A 88 -6.93 10.24 -6.75
N TYR A 89 -6.60 9.37 -5.82
CA TYR A 89 -6.40 7.95 -6.11
C TYR A 89 -7.71 7.21 -5.88
N MET A 90 -8.30 6.73 -6.95
CA MET A 90 -9.60 6.06 -6.92
C MET A 90 -9.43 4.55 -7.03
N VAL A 91 -10.24 3.84 -6.28
CA VAL A 91 -10.33 2.38 -6.30
C VAL A 91 -11.76 1.98 -6.58
N SER A 92 -11.96 0.97 -7.40
CA SER A 92 -13.25 0.31 -7.55
C SER A 92 -13.12 -1.19 -7.36
N MET A 93 -14.16 -1.80 -6.87
CA MET A 93 -14.26 -3.25 -6.70
C MET A 93 -15.62 -3.71 -7.20
N LYS A 94 -15.65 -4.80 -7.98
CA LYS A 94 -16.86 -5.41 -8.48
C LYS A 94 -16.89 -6.90 -8.17
N ASP A 95 -18.11 -7.36 -7.86
CA ASP A 95 -18.43 -8.78 -7.73
C ASP A 95 -17.59 -9.51 -6.66
N LEU A 96 -17.37 -8.87 -5.51
CA LEU A 96 -16.82 -9.55 -4.33
C LEU A 96 -17.95 -10.29 -3.62
N SER A 97 -17.79 -11.59 -3.45
CA SER A 97 -18.72 -12.41 -2.68
C SER A 97 -18.38 -12.34 -1.20
N VAL A 98 -19.34 -11.95 -0.37
CA VAL A 98 -19.19 -11.88 1.09
C VAL A 98 -20.38 -12.49 1.79
N VAL A 99 -20.15 -13.03 2.98
CA VAL A 99 -21.20 -13.50 3.90
C VAL A 99 -21.25 -12.54 5.09
N ALA A 100 -22.40 -11.93 5.32
CA ALA A 100 -22.60 -11.06 6.48
C ALA A 100 -22.68 -11.86 7.77
N GLU A 101 -22.22 -11.27 8.89
CA GLU A 101 -22.33 -11.88 10.20
C GLU A 101 -23.79 -12.28 10.52
N GLY A 102 -23.97 -13.50 10.96
CA GLY A 102 -25.31 -14.06 11.24
C GLY A 102 -26.11 -14.53 10.01
N SER A 103 -25.55 -14.42 8.81
CA SER A 103 -26.12 -14.95 7.57
C SER A 103 -25.43 -16.25 7.17
N SER A 104 -26.16 -17.12 6.48
CA SER A 104 -25.60 -18.28 5.78
C SER A 104 -25.58 -18.10 4.25
N GLN A 105 -26.01 -16.93 3.77
CA GLN A 105 -26.07 -16.65 2.34
C GLN A 105 -25.00 -15.64 1.94
N SER A 106 -24.32 -15.94 0.85
CA SER A 106 -23.40 -14.99 0.23
C SER A 106 -24.14 -13.91 -0.55
N GLN A 107 -23.54 -12.75 -0.60
CA GLN A 107 -24.00 -11.61 -1.36
C GLN A 107 -22.85 -11.06 -2.21
N MET A 108 -23.15 -10.70 -3.46
CA MET A 108 -22.21 -10.00 -4.31
C MET A 108 -22.26 -8.52 -4.00
N VAL A 109 -21.12 -7.94 -3.70
CA VAL A 109 -20.99 -6.51 -3.40
C VAL A 109 -20.05 -5.84 -4.38
N SER A 110 -20.31 -4.58 -4.64
CA SER A 110 -19.49 -3.74 -5.52
C SER A 110 -19.37 -2.34 -4.94
N SER A 111 -18.25 -1.70 -5.21
CA SER A 111 -17.97 -0.31 -4.86
C SER A 111 -17.40 0.39 -6.08
N GLU A 112 -17.96 1.56 -6.41
CA GLU A 112 -17.58 2.30 -7.62
C GLU A 112 -16.82 3.58 -7.27
N GLN A 113 -15.56 3.65 -7.69
CA GLN A 113 -14.72 4.85 -7.63
C GLN A 113 -14.64 5.52 -6.25
N ASP A 114 -14.34 4.73 -5.23
CA ASP A 114 -14.12 5.26 -3.89
C ASP A 114 -12.74 5.91 -3.80
N ALA A 115 -12.71 7.12 -3.25
CA ALA A 115 -11.46 7.76 -2.85
C ALA A 115 -10.85 7.01 -1.66
N ILE A 116 -9.55 6.84 -1.67
CA ILE A 116 -8.86 6.25 -0.52
C ILE A 116 -8.87 7.23 0.67
N ASN A 117 -9.16 6.71 1.85
CA ASN A 117 -9.12 7.48 3.09
C ASN A 117 -7.73 7.52 3.72
N ASN A 118 -6.94 6.48 3.49
CA ASN A 118 -5.62 6.34 4.10
C ASN A 118 -4.65 5.59 3.18
N ARG A 119 -3.35 5.76 3.41
CA ARG A 119 -2.26 5.02 2.79
C ARG A 119 -1.42 4.37 3.88
N LEU A 120 -1.38 3.06 3.89
CA LEU A 120 -0.53 2.30 4.78
C LEU A 120 0.79 2.00 4.05
N MET A 121 1.88 2.27 4.70
CA MET A 121 3.24 2.13 4.14
C MET A 121 4.16 1.40 5.12
N PRO A 122 3.83 0.14 5.48
CA PRO A 122 4.54 -0.58 6.54
C PRO A 122 6.05 -0.70 6.29
N THR A 123 6.47 -0.74 5.04
CA THR A 123 7.90 -0.81 4.69
C THR A 123 8.67 0.47 5.00
N THR A 124 8.00 1.62 5.12
CA THR A 124 8.66 2.89 5.46
C THR A 124 8.54 3.23 6.95
N GLU A 125 7.67 2.56 7.68
CA GLU A 125 7.45 2.78 9.12
C GLU A 125 8.60 2.27 9.97
N VAL A 126 9.41 1.36 9.46
CA VAL A 126 10.65 0.91 10.13
C VAL A 126 11.67 2.03 10.31
N PHE A 127 11.57 3.10 9.51
CA PHE A 127 12.36 4.32 9.67
C PHE A 127 11.67 5.24 10.69
N ASP A 128 11.85 4.94 11.95
CA ASP A 128 11.15 5.54 13.08
C ASP A 128 11.73 6.91 13.49
N GLU A 129 12.99 7.16 13.17
CA GLU A 129 13.61 8.46 13.37
C GLU A 129 13.57 9.29 12.08
N ARG A 130 12.92 10.45 12.14
CA ARG A 130 12.78 11.36 11.00
C ARG A 130 13.12 12.78 11.42
N GLY A 131 13.89 13.47 10.60
CA GLY A 131 14.34 14.81 10.92
C GLY A 131 14.81 15.61 9.72
N GLN A 132 15.47 16.74 10.02
CA GLN A 132 15.97 17.66 9.01
C GLN A 132 17.32 18.22 9.43
N VAL A 133 18.24 18.28 8.46
CA VAL A 133 19.54 18.95 8.61
C VAL A 133 19.63 20.01 7.52
N GLY A 134 19.62 21.29 7.90
CA GLY A 134 19.48 22.38 6.94
C GLY A 134 18.16 22.25 6.16
N ASN A 135 18.22 22.18 4.85
CA ASN A 135 17.06 21.97 3.98
C ASN A 135 16.87 20.50 3.56
N MET A 136 17.69 19.59 4.08
CA MET A 136 17.58 18.17 3.74
C MET A 136 16.83 17.41 4.83
N GLN A 137 15.80 16.70 4.44
CA GLN A 137 15.11 15.77 5.30
C GLN A 137 15.85 14.42 5.32
N TYR A 138 15.76 13.72 6.42
CA TYR A 138 16.29 12.36 6.55
C TYR A 138 15.31 11.45 7.28
N ALA A 139 15.44 10.17 7.00
CA ALA A 139 14.84 9.09 7.78
C ALA A 139 15.94 8.13 8.20
N ALA A 140 15.90 7.67 9.44
CA ALA A 140 16.89 6.75 9.97
C ALA A 140 16.22 5.51 10.56
N TYR A 141 16.91 4.39 10.42
CA TYR A 141 16.58 3.11 11.02
C TYR A 141 17.70 2.72 11.96
N SER A 142 17.37 2.53 13.23
CA SER A 142 18.31 2.04 14.24
C SER A 142 18.13 0.55 14.44
N ALA A 143 18.99 -0.26 13.82
CA ALA A 143 18.95 -1.70 14.04
C ALA A 143 19.02 -2.03 15.53
N GLN A 144 17.98 -2.62 16.08
CA GLN A 144 17.93 -3.10 17.46
C GLN A 144 18.88 -4.29 17.58
N THR A 145 20.03 -4.08 18.19
CA THR A 145 20.90 -5.19 18.56
C THR A 145 21.05 -5.21 20.07
N GLY A 146 21.02 -6.43 20.61
CA GLY A 146 21.00 -6.71 22.04
C GLY A 146 22.00 -5.87 22.89
N THR A 147 21.82 -5.95 24.17
CA THR A 147 22.48 -5.21 25.25
C THR A 147 24.01 -5.19 25.16
N GLY A 148 24.57 -4.29 24.37
CA GLY A 148 26.01 -4.08 24.30
C GLY A 148 26.35 -2.72 23.71
N ASN A 149 27.31 -2.02 24.33
CA ASN A 149 27.90 -0.76 23.87
C ASN A 149 28.78 -0.94 22.60
N SER A 150 28.32 -1.68 21.61
CA SER A 150 29.06 -1.82 20.36
C SER A 150 28.78 -0.66 19.43
N THR A 151 29.83 0.06 19.02
CA THR A 151 29.74 1.01 17.91
C THR A 151 29.39 0.26 16.64
N LYS A 152 28.29 0.68 16.00
CA LYS A 152 27.86 0.12 14.72
C LYS A 152 28.30 1.00 13.56
N PRO A 153 28.58 0.43 12.38
CA PRO A 153 28.82 1.24 11.21
C PRO A 153 27.56 2.03 10.85
N LEU A 154 27.74 3.27 10.41
CA LEU A 154 26.69 4.10 9.85
C LEU A 154 26.66 3.90 8.34
N ILE A 155 25.51 3.54 7.79
CA ILE A 155 25.24 3.53 6.36
C ILE A 155 24.44 4.79 6.05
N VAL A 156 24.93 5.61 5.12
CA VAL A 156 24.22 6.77 4.59
C VAL A 156 23.84 6.49 3.15
N TRP A 157 22.54 6.48 2.88
CA TRP A 157 22.01 6.33 1.54
C TRP A 157 21.53 7.69 0.99
N LEU A 158 22.03 8.05 -0.19
CA LEU A 158 21.59 9.24 -0.90
C LEU A 158 20.83 8.82 -2.15
N HIS A 159 19.58 9.21 -2.23
CA HIS A 159 18.74 8.89 -3.39
C HIS A 159 19.19 9.64 -4.66
N GLY A 160 18.91 9.07 -5.83
CA GLY A 160 19.15 9.71 -7.12
C GLY A 160 18.08 10.75 -7.48
N ILE A 161 18.28 11.41 -8.60
CA ILE A 161 17.36 12.47 -9.07
C ILE A 161 15.97 11.90 -9.40
N GLY A 162 15.89 10.67 -9.89
CA GLY A 162 14.63 10.01 -10.24
C GLY A 162 13.77 9.58 -9.07
N GLU A 163 14.37 9.53 -7.85
CA GLU A 163 13.70 9.11 -6.63
C GLU A 163 13.27 10.28 -5.75
N ARG A 164 13.56 11.52 -6.16
CA ARG A 164 13.12 12.71 -5.43
C ARG A 164 11.61 12.69 -5.24
N GLY A 165 11.17 13.01 -4.03
CA GLY A 165 9.75 13.08 -3.68
C GLY A 165 9.36 14.40 -3.03
N THR A 166 8.06 14.62 -2.91
CA THR A 166 7.49 15.74 -2.18
C THR A 166 7.38 15.49 -0.68
N ASP A 167 7.57 14.26 -0.26
CA ASP A 167 7.66 13.86 1.15
C ASP A 167 8.76 12.81 1.35
N MET A 168 9.01 12.46 2.62
CA MET A 168 10.04 11.51 3.02
C MET A 168 9.74 10.06 2.60
N ASN A 169 8.47 9.69 2.45
CA ASN A 169 8.09 8.32 2.13
C ASN A 169 8.37 7.98 0.66
N ILE A 170 8.23 8.93 -0.23
CA ILE A 170 8.40 8.71 -1.67
C ILE A 170 9.81 8.20 -2.01
N PRO A 171 10.91 8.83 -1.56
CA PRO A 171 12.24 8.30 -1.78
C PRO A 171 12.45 6.91 -1.17
N LEU A 172 11.90 6.64 0.01
CA LEU A 172 11.98 5.34 0.65
C LEU A 172 11.26 4.25 -0.15
N LEU A 173 10.08 4.56 -0.71
CA LEU A 173 9.32 3.63 -1.54
C LEU A 173 9.92 3.43 -2.94
N SER A 174 10.64 4.44 -3.44
CA SER A 174 11.26 4.41 -4.77
C SER A 174 12.62 3.73 -4.80
N ASN A 175 13.18 3.41 -3.65
CA ASN A 175 14.48 2.78 -3.49
C ASN A 175 14.35 1.44 -2.77
N ASP A 176 15.27 0.54 -3.07
CA ASP A 176 15.41 -0.73 -2.35
C ASP A 176 16.13 -0.58 -1.00
N VAL A 177 16.13 0.64 -0.42
CA VAL A 177 16.86 0.92 0.83
C VAL A 177 16.35 0.09 2.00
N TYR A 178 15.08 -0.25 2.00
CA TYR A 178 14.48 -1.16 2.99
C TYR A 178 15.04 -2.59 2.91
N ALA A 179 15.67 -2.97 1.80
CA ALA A 179 16.35 -4.27 1.70
C ALA A 179 17.65 -4.30 2.53
N LEU A 180 18.08 -3.15 3.05
CA LEU A 180 19.27 -3.03 3.90
C LEU A 180 18.94 -3.10 5.40
N THR A 181 17.65 -3.10 5.75
CA THR A 181 17.17 -3.22 7.13
C THR A 181 16.80 -4.65 7.47
#